data_66a7bb096120d966ccfd4e21c7b81a4d
#
_entry.id   66a7bb096120d966ccfd4e21c7b81a4d
#
_cell.length_a   1.000
_cell.length_b   1.000
_cell.length_c   1.000
_cell.angle_alpha   90.00
_cell.angle_beta   90.00
_cell.angle_gamma   90.00
#
_symmetry.space_group_name_H-M   'P 1'
#
loop_
_entity.id
_entity.type
_entity.pdbx_description
1 polymer ?
#
loop_
_entity_poly.entity_id
_entity_poly.type
_entity_poly.pdbx_seq_one_letter_code
_entity_poly.pdbx_strand_id
1 'polypeptide(L)'
;ARSWGCHMVHHALYQKQNYSYAGVIEALSGAPFDVRFISFDDIKADPAILKDVDVLVNVGDGDTAHTGGAVWEDPAVSAAIRGFIRRGGGFIGVGEPSGHQYQGHYLQLASALGVEKETGMTLNYDKYNWEEHPGHFILADVKDAVDFGEGKKSIYALEGAQVLVQKDKEVQMATNEYGAGRTVYISGLPYSFENSRVLYRSILWASHSEGELHKWFSSNYNVEVHAYVKNGKYCVVN
;
A
#
# COMPACT_ATOMS: atom_id res chain seq x y z
N ALA A 1 1.95 -3.78 -9.62
CA ALA A 1 2.14 -3.56 -11.05
C ALA A 1 3.62 -3.30 -11.33
N ARG A 2 4.15 -3.70 -12.47
CA ARG A 2 5.54 -3.52 -12.84
C ARG A 2 5.77 -3.73 -14.33
N SER A 3 6.85 -3.13 -14.85
CA SER A 3 7.40 -3.54 -16.13
C SER A 3 8.33 -4.76 -15.94
N TRP A 4 8.17 -5.77 -16.76
CA TRP A 4 8.98 -6.99 -16.69
C TRP A 4 10.36 -6.76 -17.27
N GLY A 5 11.39 -6.99 -16.47
CA GLY A 5 12.79 -6.91 -16.91
C GLY A 5 13.73 -7.61 -15.93
N CYS A 6 14.88 -8.03 -16.41
CA CYS A 6 15.90 -8.72 -15.61
C CYS A 6 16.45 -7.86 -14.45
N HIS A 7 16.25 -6.55 -14.48
CA HIS A 7 16.63 -5.65 -13.39
C HIS A 7 16.02 -5.99 -12.04
N MET A 8 14.86 -6.65 -12.05
CA MET A 8 14.20 -7.06 -10.81
C MET A 8 14.99 -8.00 -9.95
N VAL A 9 15.58 -9.01 -10.55
CA VAL A 9 16.33 -10.03 -9.79
C VAL A 9 17.52 -9.39 -9.11
N HIS A 10 18.20 -8.48 -9.81
CA HIS A 10 19.34 -7.78 -9.26
C HIS A 10 18.96 -6.86 -8.11
N HIS A 11 17.94 -6.01 -8.28
CA HIS A 11 17.48 -5.10 -7.23
C HIS A 11 16.83 -5.82 -6.05
N ALA A 12 16.01 -6.83 -6.30
CA ALA A 12 15.34 -7.57 -5.24
C ALA A 12 16.29 -8.36 -4.34
N LEU A 13 17.39 -8.86 -4.88
CA LEU A 13 18.34 -9.69 -4.12
C LEU A 13 19.39 -8.90 -3.36
N TYR A 14 19.72 -7.67 -3.79
CA TYR A 14 20.90 -6.97 -3.30
C TYR A 14 20.65 -5.61 -2.67
N GLN A 15 19.44 -5.09 -2.72
CA GLN A 15 19.13 -3.78 -2.14
C GLN A 15 18.19 -3.89 -0.94
N LYS A 16 18.62 -3.38 0.20
CA LYS A 16 17.80 -3.27 1.43
C LYS A 16 16.48 -2.52 1.22
N GLN A 17 16.44 -1.63 0.25
CA GLN A 17 15.26 -0.83 -0.11
C GLN A 17 14.05 -1.69 -0.52
N ASN A 18 14.27 -2.94 -0.90
CA ASN A 18 13.20 -3.84 -1.35
C ASN A 18 12.60 -4.71 -0.24
N TYR A 19 12.94 -4.48 1.03
CA TYR A 19 12.37 -5.27 2.13
C TYR A 19 10.85 -5.19 2.20
N SER A 20 10.28 -4.00 1.99
CA SER A 20 8.83 -3.85 1.98
C SER A 20 8.17 -4.62 0.83
N TYR A 21 8.79 -4.65 -0.36
CA TYR A 21 8.30 -5.45 -1.48
C TYR A 21 8.30 -6.94 -1.16
N ALA A 22 9.42 -7.46 -0.69
CA ALA A 22 9.53 -8.86 -0.28
C ALA A 22 8.57 -9.19 0.87
N GLY A 23 8.50 -8.32 1.88
CA GLY A 23 7.61 -8.49 3.02
C GLY A 23 6.13 -8.53 2.66
N VAL A 24 5.71 -7.66 1.75
CA VAL A 24 4.31 -7.65 1.26
C VAL A 24 4.00 -8.91 0.45
N ILE A 25 4.92 -9.36 -0.41
CA ILE A 25 4.74 -10.61 -1.17
C ILE A 25 4.64 -11.82 -0.23
N GLU A 26 5.50 -11.87 0.79
CA GLU A 26 5.47 -12.95 1.77
C GLU A 26 4.17 -12.93 2.59
N ALA A 27 3.75 -11.77 3.05
CA ALA A 27 2.47 -11.62 3.74
C ALA A 27 1.28 -12.07 2.88
N LEU A 28 1.28 -11.70 1.60
CA LEU A 28 0.20 -12.07 0.68
C LEU A 28 0.22 -13.57 0.30
N SER A 29 1.35 -14.26 0.41
CA SER A 29 1.44 -15.68 0.05
C SER A 29 0.58 -16.58 0.95
N GLY A 30 0.41 -16.19 2.23
CA GLY A 30 -0.46 -16.88 3.20
C GLY A 30 -1.83 -16.22 3.39
N ALA A 31 -2.15 -15.18 2.62
CA ALA A 31 -3.36 -14.40 2.81
C ALA A 31 -4.60 -15.07 2.19
N PRO A 32 -5.79 -14.89 2.76
CA PRO A 32 -7.04 -15.41 2.22
C PRO A 32 -7.59 -14.52 1.09
N PHE A 33 -6.71 -14.00 0.23
CA PHE A 33 -7.04 -13.14 -0.89
C PHE A 33 -6.66 -13.79 -2.22
N ASP A 34 -7.41 -13.50 -3.26
CA ASP A 34 -7.04 -13.86 -4.64
C ASP A 34 -6.06 -12.81 -5.17
N VAL A 35 -4.79 -13.18 -5.27
CA VAL A 35 -3.71 -12.26 -5.64
C VAL A 35 -3.33 -12.41 -7.09
N ARG A 36 -3.38 -11.30 -7.83
CA ARG A 36 -3.00 -11.22 -9.24
C ARG A 36 -1.89 -10.18 -9.44
N PHE A 37 -0.86 -10.52 -10.16
CA PHE A 37 0.19 -9.59 -10.57
C PHE A 37 -0.16 -8.98 -11.93
N ILE A 38 -0.15 -7.66 -12.00
CA ILE A 38 -0.35 -6.88 -13.21
C ILE A 38 0.79 -5.89 -13.41
N SER A 39 1.10 -5.54 -14.64
CA SER A 39 2.09 -4.52 -14.97
C SER A 39 1.44 -3.17 -15.23
N PHE A 40 2.23 -2.10 -15.20
CA PHE A 40 1.77 -0.78 -15.66
C PHE A 40 1.46 -0.77 -17.15
N ASP A 41 2.19 -1.58 -17.93
CA ASP A 41 1.94 -1.74 -19.36
C ASP A 41 0.58 -2.38 -19.61
N ASP A 42 0.16 -3.35 -18.78
CA ASP A 42 -1.18 -3.94 -18.87
C ASP A 42 -2.26 -2.88 -18.57
N ILE A 43 -2.07 -2.07 -17.53
CA ILE A 43 -3.00 -0.99 -17.17
C ILE A 43 -3.09 0.06 -18.30
N LYS A 44 -1.95 0.37 -18.93
CA LYS A 44 -1.90 1.31 -20.05
C LYS A 44 -2.58 0.76 -21.30
N ALA A 45 -2.35 -0.51 -21.60
CA ALA A 45 -2.95 -1.17 -22.76
C ALA A 45 -4.46 -1.35 -22.63
N ASP A 46 -4.92 -1.75 -21.45
CA ASP A 46 -6.35 -1.92 -21.16
C ASP A 46 -6.66 -1.58 -19.70
N PRO A 47 -7.11 -0.35 -19.39
CA PRO A 47 -7.52 0.02 -18.04
C PRO A 47 -8.68 -0.83 -17.47
N ALA A 48 -9.41 -1.57 -18.31
CA ALA A 48 -10.48 -2.46 -17.87
C ALA A 48 -9.96 -3.69 -17.09
N ILE A 49 -8.65 -3.96 -17.15
CA ILE A 49 -8.01 -5.00 -16.31
C ILE A 49 -8.24 -4.76 -14.80
N LEU A 50 -8.52 -3.51 -14.41
CA LEU A 50 -8.83 -3.14 -13.02
C LEU A 50 -10.30 -3.35 -12.65
N LYS A 51 -11.18 -3.79 -13.57
CA LYS A 51 -12.62 -3.89 -13.32
C LYS A 51 -12.95 -4.91 -12.23
N ASP A 52 -12.23 -6.03 -12.20
CA ASP A 52 -12.44 -7.14 -11.26
C ASP A 52 -11.35 -7.13 -10.15
N VAL A 53 -10.83 -5.97 -9.82
CA VAL A 53 -9.86 -5.75 -8.76
C VAL A 53 -10.52 -4.95 -7.65
N ASP A 54 -10.50 -5.47 -6.43
CA ASP A 54 -11.01 -4.74 -5.27
C ASP A 54 -9.95 -3.76 -4.73
N VAL A 55 -8.69 -4.22 -4.65
CA VAL A 55 -7.59 -3.41 -4.12
C VAL A 55 -6.34 -3.57 -5.00
N LEU A 56 -5.76 -2.45 -5.38
CA LEU A 56 -4.46 -2.38 -6.06
C LEU A 56 -3.37 -2.06 -5.02
N VAL A 57 -2.31 -2.87 -4.97
CA VAL A 57 -1.16 -2.64 -4.09
C VAL A 57 0.07 -2.28 -4.90
N ASN A 58 0.71 -1.16 -4.59
CA ASN A 58 1.96 -0.71 -5.22
C ASN A 58 3.03 -0.49 -4.15
N VAL A 59 4.17 -1.16 -4.28
CA VAL A 59 5.16 -1.29 -3.22
C VAL A 59 6.57 -1.07 -3.73
N GLY A 60 7.36 -0.33 -2.99
CA GLY A 60 8.79 -0.19 -3.21
C GLY A 60 9.27 1.25 -3.14
N ASP A 61 10.54 1.43 -3.50
CA ASP A 61 11.15 2.75 -3.56
C ASP A 61 10.78 3.48 -4.85
N GLY A 62 10.73 4.79 -4.77
CA GLY A 62 10.54 5.66 -5.93
C GLY A 62 11.59 5.40 -7.01
N ASP A 63 11.25 5.70 -8.24
CA ASP A 63 12.12 5.52 -9.41
C ASP A 63 12.63 4.09 -9.65
N THR A 64 11.93 3.08 -9.14
CA THR A 64 12.25 1.68 -9.38
C THR A 64 11.21 1.01 -10.29
N ALA A 65 11.59 -0.13 -10.86
CA ALA A 65 10.66 -0.95 -11.65
C ALA A 65 9.48 -1.48 -10.81
N HIS A 66 9.60 -1.49 -9.48
CA HIS A 66 8.53 -1.92 -8.57
C HIS A 66 7.41 -0.90 -8.47
N THR A 67 7.77 0.38 -8.41
CA THR A 67 6.81 1.48 -8.25
C THR A 67 6.44 2.16 -9.56
N GLY A 68 7.12 1.82 -10.66
CA GLY A 68 6.82 2.32 -11.99
C GLY A 68 7.84 3.32 -12.55
N GLY A 69 8.57 4.06 -11.72
CA GLY A 69 9.54 5.05 -12.19
C GLY A 69 8.93 6.02 -13.21
N ALA A 70 9.60 6.21 -14.35
CA ALA A 70 9.19 7.12 -15.41
C ALA A 70 7.82 6.80 -16.04
N VAL A 71 7.20 5.66 -15.76
CA VAL A 71 5.82 5.39 -16.22
C VAL A 71 4.81 6.41 -15.68
N TRP A 72 5.15 7.07 -14.57
CA TRP A 72 4.30 8.09 -13.96
C TRP A 72 4.25 9.42 -14.73
N GLU A 73 5.14 9.61 -15.71
CA GLU A 73 5.04 10.72 -16.68
C GLU A 73 3.89 10.48 -17.68
N ASP A 74 3.43 9.24 -17.81
CA ASP A 74 2.30 8.92 -18.66
C ASP A 74 0.97 9.20 -17.95
N PRO A 75 0.21 10.21 -18.40
CA PRO A 75 -1.05 10.59 -17.76
C PRO A 75 -2.11 9.49 -17.86
N ALA A 76 -2.01 8.58 -18.84
CA ALA A 76 -2.98 7.49 -19.00
C ALA A 76 -2.95 6.53 -17.82
N VAL A 77 -1.77 6.16 -17.34
CA VAL A 77 -1.60 5.25 -16.19
C VAL A 77 -2.14 5.90 -14.91
N SER A 78 -1.70 7.14 -14.61
CA SER A 78 -2.14 7.84 -13.41
C SER A 78 -3.64 8.12 -13.44
N ALA A 79 -4.21 8.45 -14.61
CA ALA A 79 -5.65 8.66 -14.77
C ALA A 79 -6.45 7.35 -14.60
N ALA A 80 -5.95 6.23 -15.13
CA ALA A 80 -6.60 4.93 -14.98
C ALA A 80 -6.69 4.52 -13.50
N ILE A 81 -5.58 4.67 -12.75
CA ILE A 81 -5.53 4.32 -11.33
C ILE A 81 -6.41 5.27 -10.50
N ARG A 82 -6.31 6.60 -10.71
CA ARG A 82 -7.21 7.55 -10.04
C ARG A 82 -8.68 7.27 -10.36
N GLY A 83 -8.98 6.94 -11.61
CA GLY A 83 -10.33 6.57 -12.03
C GLY A 83 -10.83 5.31 -11.35
N PHE A 84 -9.98 4.30 -11.19
CA PHE A 84 -10.27 3.08 -10.44
C PHE A 84 -10.61 3.40 -8.98
N ILE A 85 -9.76 4.16 -8.28
CA ILE A 85 -10.00 4.55 -6.89
C ILE A 85 -11.29 5.36 -6.78
N ARG A 86 -11.47 6.38 -7.63
CA ARG A 86 -12.66 7.24 -7.59
C ARG A 86 -13.98 6.48 -7.72
N ARG A 87 -13.98 5.34 -8.42
CA ARG A 87 -15.16 4.48 -8.59
C ARG A 87 -15.39 3.47 -7.45
N GLY A 88 -14.57 3.49 -6.40
CA GLY A 88 -14.71 2.64 -5.23
C GLY A 88 -13.61 1.59 -5.05
N GLY A 89 -12.64 1.52 -5.96
CA GLY A 89 -11.48 0.66 -5.78
C GLY A 89 -10.58 1.10 -4.64
N GLY A 90 -9.94 0.15 -3.98
CA GLY A 90 -8.94 0.41 -2.94
C GLY A 90 -7.54 0.58 -3.51
N PHE A 91 -6.73 1.41 -2.88
CA PHE A 91 -5.30 1.50 -3.23
C PHE A 91 -4.43 1.50 -1.97
N ILE A 92 -3.43 0.62 -1.95
CA ILE A 92 -2.44 0.56 -0.87
C ILE A 92 -1.08 0.89 -1.46
N GLY A 93 -0.46 1.94 -0.95
CA GLY A 93 0.88 2.36 -1.31
C GLY A 93 1.86 2.11 -0.18
N VAL A 94 2.94 1.37 -0.45
CA VAL A 94 3.98 1.08 0.55
C VAL A 94 5.33 1.61 0.07
N GLY A 95 6.01 2.35 0.91
CA GLY A 95 7.28 2.99 0.61
C GLY A 95 7.11 4.32 -0.09
N GLU A 96 7.48 4.39 -1.35
CA GLU A 96 7.29 5.56 -2.22
C GLU A 96 6.42 5.18 -3.43
N PRO A 97 5.16 4.77 -3.20
CA PRO A 97 4.27 4.33 -4.27
C PRO A 97 4.01 5.52 -5.20
N SER A 98 4.10 5.31 -6.50
CA SER A 98 4.06 6.38 -7.50
C SER A 98 5.19 7.42 -7.40
N GLY A 99 6.27 7.12 -6.70
CA GLY A 99 7.40 8.01 -6.52
C GLY A 99 8.18 8.21 -7.82
N HIS A 100 8.11 9.44 -8.34
CA HIS A 100 8.86 9.93 -9.49
C HIS A 100 8.75 11.46 -9.53
N GLN A 101 9.87 12.15 -9.51
CA GLN A 101 9.86 13.62 -9.54
C GLN A 101 9.40 14.12 -10.91
N TYR A 102 8.16 14.55 -11.00
CA TYR A 102 7.56 15.04 -12.23
C TYR A 102 6.53 16.14 -11.97
N GLN A 103 6.55 17.20 -12.74
CA GLN A 103 5.60 18.34 -12.67
C GLN A 103 5.41 18.92 -11.25
N GLY A 104 6.48 19.00 -10.47
CA GLY A 104 6.44 19.58 -9.12
C GLY A 104 5.94 18.65 -8.01
N HIS A 105 5.58 17.40 -8.33
CA HIS A 105 5.19 16.38 -7.38
C HIS A 105 6.21 15.24 -7.34
N TYR A 106 6.38 14.64 -6.17
CA TYR A 106 7.14 13.40 -6.05
C TYR A 106 6.23 12.18 -6.08
N LEU A 107 5.16 12.16 -5.29
CA LEU A 107 4.16 11.11 -5.36
C LEU A 107 3.10 11.47 -6.39
N GLN A 108 3.13 10.80 -7.54
CA GLN A 108 2.24 11.13 -8.66
C GLN A 108 0.75 10.80 -8.38
N LEU A 109 0.48 10.03 -7.32
CA LEU A 109 -0.86 9.77 -6.79
C LEU A 109 -1.13 10.49 -5.46
N ALA A 110 -0.36 11.54 -5.12
CA ALA A 110 -0.45 12.23 -3.84
C ALA A 110 -1.89 12.60 -3.44
N SER A 111 -2.64 13.21 -4.35
CA SER A 111 -4.03 13.63 -4.10
C SER A 111 -4.98 12.45 -3.79
N ALA A 112 -4.71 11.28 -4.34
CA ALA A 112 -5.48 10.07 -4.02
C ALA A 112 -5.01 9.42 -2.73
N LEU A 113 -3.69 9.36 -2.50
CA LEU A 113 -3.09 8.80 -1.29
C LEU A 113 -3.30 9.65 -0.04
N GLY A 114 -3.53 10.95 -0.19
CA GLY A 114 -3.60 11.89 0.92
C GLY A 114 -2.24 12.21 1.54
N VAL A 115 -1.14 11.87 0.89
CA VAL A 115 0.22 12.18 1.35
C VAL A 115 1.09 12.61 0.18
N GLU A 116 2.12 13.43 0.49
CA GLU A 116 3.15 13.84 -0.47
C GLU A 116 4.52 13.80 0.20
N LYS A 117 5.58 13.77 -0.58
CA LYS A 117 6.95 13.84 -0.12
C LYS A 117 7.55 15.20 -0.40
N GLU A 118 8.14 15.82 0.62
CA GLU A 118 8.90 17.04 0.46
C GLU A 118 10.25 16.73 -0.20
N THR A 119 10.51 17.37 -1.34
CA THR A 119 11.75 17.21 -2.12
C THR A 119 12.49 18.54 -2.34
N GLY A 120 12.07 19.58 -1.62
CA GLY A 120 12.67 20.91 -1.74
C GLY A 120 14.14 20.96 -1.28
N MET A 121 14.88 21.96 -1.79
CA MET A 121 16.27 22.21 -1.37
C MET A 121 16.37 22.72 0.07
N THR A 122 15.31 23.27 0.59
CA THR A 122 15.17 23.71 1.98
C THR A 122 14.06 22.89 2.63
N LEU A 123 14.44 21.87 3.38
CA LEU A 123 13.48 21.13 4.20
C LEU A 123 12.91 22.06 5.27
N ASN A 124 11.62 22.07 5.43
CA ASN A 124 11.00 22.74 6.54
C ASN A 124 11.29 21.97 7.83
N TYR A 125 12.07 22.56 8.72
CA TYR A 125 12.38 21.97 10.01
C TYR A 125 11.24 22.10 11.01
N ASP A 126 10.30 23.02 10.81
CA ASP A 126 9.09 23.21 11.60
C ASP A 126 7.98 22.27 11.11
N LYS A 127 8.23 20.97 11.24
CA LYS A 127 7.24 19.95 10.87
C LYS A 127 6.06 19.97 11.85
N TYR A 128 4.88 19.69 11.31
CA TYR A 128 3.65 19.63 12.09
C TYR A 128 3.54 18.31 12.86
N ASN A 129 2.98 18.38 14.07
CA ASN A 129 2.41 17.19 14.69
C ASN A 129 1.00 16.99 14.12
N TRP A 130 0.76 15.79 13.66
CA TRP A 130 -0.54 15.38 13.14
C TRP A 130 -1.40 14.82 14.28
N GLU A 131 -2.70 15.02 14.22
CA GLU A 131 -3.62 14.27 15.07
C GLU A 131 -3.64 12.81 14.61
N GLU A 132 -3.30 11.89 15.50
CA GLU A 132 -3.30 10.46 15.21
C GLU A 132 -4.66 9.82 15.52
N HIS A 133 -5.03 8.83 14.75
CA HIS A 133 -6.27 8.07 14.89
C HIS A 133 -6.01 6.60 15.30
N PRO A 134 -5.52 6.35 16.54
CA PRO A 134 -5.12 4.99 16.98
C PRO A 134 -6.28 4.01 17.08
N GLY A 135 -7.52 4.50 17.17
CA GLY A 135 -8.73 3.67 17.16
C GLY A 135 -9.19 3.21 15.79
N HIS A 136 -8.42 3.49 14.74
CA HIS A 136 -8.79 3.09 13.38
C HIS A 136 -8.78 1.57 13.22
N PHE A 137 -9.71 1.04 12.40
CA PHE A 137 -9.87 -0.40 12.13
C PHE A 137 -8.55 -1.09 11.77
N ILE A 138 -7.71 -0.46 10.99
CA ILE A 138 -6.42 -1.04 10.53
C ILE A 138 -5.50 -1.37 11.71
N LEU A 139 -5.51 -0.56 12.76
CA LEU A 139 -4.61 -0.69 13.91
C LEU A 139 -5.16 -1.54 15.06
N ALA A 140 -6.39 -2.03 14.97
CA ALA A 140 -7.05 -2.70 16.09
C ALA A 140 -6.36 -4.00 16.58
N ASP A 141 -5.55 -4.65 15.73
CA ASP A 141 -4.75 -5.83 16.12
C ASP A 141 -3.32 -5.49 16.55
N VAL A 142 -2.91 -4.23 16.44
CA VAL A 142 -1.55 -3.79 16.81
C VAL A 142 -1.46 -3.71 18.32
N LYS A 143 -0.58 -4.52 18.93
CA LYS A 143 -0.43 -4.57 20.39
C LYS A 143 0.56 -3.54 20.91
N ASP A 144 1.69 -3.39 20.23
CA ASP A 144 2.77 -2.49 20.65
C ASP A 144 2.91 -1.32 19.65
N ALA A 145 3.57 -1.56 18.53
CA ALA A 145 3.75 -0.59 17.45
C ALA A 145 3.90 -1.30 16.12
N VAL A 146 3.49 -0.62 15.04
CA VAL A 146 3.77 -1.08 13.69
C VAL A 146 5.26 -0.94 13.39
N ASP A 147 5.89 -2.00 12.89
CA ASP A 147 7.26 -1.92 12.41
C ASP A 147 7.28 -1.42 10.96
N PHE A 148 7.79 -0.22 10.76
CA PHE A 148 7.96 0.37 9.44
C PHE A 148 9.37 0.13 8.87
N GLY A 149 10.24 -0.62 9.57
CA GLY A 149 11.65 -0.74 9.21
C GLY A 149 12.35 0.62 9.25
N GLU A 150 13.09 0.94 8.18
CA GLU A 150 13.70 2.28 8.07
C GLU A 150 12.65 3.37 7.81
N GLY A 151 11.49 2.99 7.27
CA GLY A 151 10.44 3.93 6.87
C GLY A 151 10.88 4.92 5.78
N LYS A 152 9.98 5.77 5.34
CA LYS A 152 10.30 6.87 4.42
C LYS A 152 10.26 8.21 5.16
N LYS A 153 11.16 9.09 4.77
CA LYS A 153 11.31 10.42 5.38
C LYS A 153 10.66 11.50 4.51
N SER A 154 10.41 12.64 5.15
CA SER A 154 9.87 13.83 4.50
C SER A 154 8.47 13.62 3.91
N ILE A 155 7.71 12.68 4.46
CA ILE A 155 6.30 12.44 4.10
C ILE A 155 5.41 13.30 5.01
N TYR A 156 4.50 14.02 4.37
CA TYR A 156 3.50 14.84 5.06
C TYR A 156 2.09 14.54 4.55
N ALA A 157 1.10 14.75 5.42
CA ALA A 157 -0.29 14.54 5.06
C ALA A 157 -0.86 15.75 4.30
N LEU A 158 -1.72 15.49 3.34
CA LEU A 158 -2.53 16.47 2.65
C LEU A 158 -3.88 16.65 3.36
N GLU A 159 -4.58 17.72 3.04
CA GLU A 159 -5.91 17.98 3.55
C GLU A 159 -6.87 16.81 3.28
N GLY A 160 -7.62 16.40 4.31
CA GLY A 160 -8.57 15.28 4.26
C GLY A 160 -8.01 13.93 4.63
N ALA A 161 -6.69 13.75 4.63
CA ALA A 161 -6.07 12.50 5.07
C ALA A 161 -6.13 12.34 6.60
N GLN A 162 -6.34 11.09 7.04
CA GLN A 162 -6.25 10.72 8.45
C GLN A 162 -4.90 10.07 8.72
N VAL A 163 -4.09 10.70 9.57
CA VAL A 163 -2.81 10.13 10.00
C VAL A 163 -3.08 9.07 11.07
N LEU A 164 -2.66 7.84 10.82
CA LEU A 164 -2.81 6.75 11.78
C LEU A 164 -1.59 6.61 12.68
N VAL A 165 -0.40 6.78 12.12
CA VAL A 165 0.88 6.70 12.85
C VAL A 165 1.84 7.76 12.30
N GLN A 166 2.49 8.48 13.19
CA GLN A 166 3.62 9.35 12.88
C GLN A 166 4.83 9.02 13.75
N LYS A 167 6.01 9.35 13.28
CA LYS A 167 7.25 9.26 14.03
C LYS A 167 8.13 10.47 13.68
N ASP A 168 8.59 11.17 14.70
CA ASP A 168 9.41 12.38 14.53
C ASP A 168 8.76 13.42 13.60
N LYS A 169 7.44 13.58 13.69
CA LYS A 169 6.60 14.43 12.83
C LYS A 169 6.58 13.99 11.33
N GLU A 170 7.02 12.79 11.04
CA GLU A 170 6.92 12.18 9.72
C GLU A 170 5.72 11.23 9.68
N VAL A 171 4.91 11.34 8.65
CA VAL A 171 3.79 10.41 8.45
C VAL A 171 4.34 9.02 8.11
N GLN A 172 4.03 8.05 8.96
CA GLN A 172 4.40 6.65 8.73
C GLN A 172 3.24 5.85 8.14
N MET A 173 2.01 6.20 8.53
CA MET A 173 0.81 5.56 8.01
C MET A 173 -0.34 6.56 7.97
N ALA A 174 -1.05 6.58 6.87
CA ALA A 174 -2.23 7.42 6.70
C ALA A 174 -3.28 6.73 5.83
N THR A 175 -4.53 7.15 6.00
CA THR A 175 -5.66 6.76 5.15
C THR A 175 -6.28 8.00 4.51
N ASN A 176 -6.89 7.79 3.34
CA ASN A 176 -7.60 8.86 2.66
C ASN A 176 -8.81 8.30 1.89
N GLU A 177 -9.82 9.12 1.73
CA GLU A 177 -10.96 8.84 0.87
C GLU A 177 -10.83 9.64 -0.44
N TYR A 178 -10.97 8.97 -1.58
CA TYR A 178 -10.86 9.61 -2.89
C TYR A 178 -12.01 9.19 -3.80
N GLY A 179 -12.99 10.06 -3.91
CA GLY A 179 -14.27 9.71 -4.54
C GLY A 179 -15.03 8.70 -3.70
N ALA A 180 -15.35 7.55 -4.27
CA ALA A 180 -15.97 6.43 -3.55
C ALA A 180 -14.95 5.40 -3.03
N GLY A 181 -13.67 5.55 -3.36
CA GLY A 181 -12.63 4.62 -2.96
C GLY A 181 -11.82 5.08 -1.77
N ARG A 182 -11.05 4.16 -1.23
CA ARG A 182 -10.20 4.35 -0.05
C ARG A 182 -8.76 4.02 -0.34
N THR A 183 -7.85 4.77 0.24
CA THR A 183 -6.42 4.54 0.07
C THR A 183 -5.70 4.45 1.40
N VAL A 184 -4.62 3.67 1.43
CA VAL A 184 -3.75 3.52 2.59
C VAL A 184 -2.32 3.79 2.16
N TYR A 185 -1.64 4.67 2.87
CA TYR A 185 -0.21 4.87 2.77
C TYR A 185 0.50 4.21 3.95
N ILE A 186 1.60 3.50 3.67
CA ILE A 186 2.47 2.86 4.67
C ILE A 186 3.92 3.15 4.29
N SER A 187 4.71 3.75 5.17
CA SER A 187 6.07 4.19 4.83
C SER A 187 7.08 3.06 4.64
N GLY A 188 6.79 1.90 5.19
CA GLY A 188 7.55 0.67 5.05
C GLY A 188 6.83 -0.48 5.74
N LEU A 189 6.98 -1.70 5.24
CA LEU A 189 6.28 -2.86 5.79
C LEU A 189 7.15 -4.12 5.64
N PRO A 190 8.20 -4.27 6.47
CA PRO A 190 8.94 -5.52 6.54
C PRO A 190 8.01 -6.66 6.99
N TYR A 191 8.36 -7.89 6.60
CA TYR A 191 7.55 -9.03 7.01
C TYR A 191 7.64 -9.29 8.51
N SER A 192 6.48 -9.38 9.12
CA SER A 192 6.23 -10.01 10.42
C SER A 192 4.77 -10.46 10.47
N PHE A 193 4.42 -11.30 11.43
CA PHE A 193 3.02 -11.71 11.60
C PHE A 193 2.12 -10.51 11.93
N GLU A 194 2.61 -9.58 12.75
CA GLU A 194 1.90 -8.37 13.11
C GLU A 194 1.70 -7.47 11.88
N ASN A 195 2.74 -7.24 11.11
CA ASN A 195 2.67 -6.45 9.88
C ASN A 195 1.77 -7.09 8.81
N SER A 196 1.73 -8.43 8.74
CA SER A 196 0.78 -9.12 7.88
C SER A 196 -0.67 -8.79 8.26
N ARG A 197 -0.97 -8.69 9.56
CA ARG A 197 -2.31 -8.30 10.04
C ARG A 197 -2.64 -6.85 9.69
N VAL A 198 -1.67 -5.95 9.79
CA VAL A 198 -1.83 -4.55 9.35
C VAL A 198 -2.16 -4.50 7.85
N LEU A 199 -1.44 -5.26 7.03
CA LEU A 199 -1.71 -5.33 5.59
C LEU A 199 -3.11 -5.90 5.30
N TYR A 200 -3.50 -7.00 5.96
CA TYR A 200 -4.80 -7.62 5.74
C TYR A 200 -5.95 -6.67 6.10
N ARG A 201 -5.84 -6.01 7.25
CA ARG A 201 -6.83 -5.00 7.64
C ARG A 201 -6.84 -3.80 6.70
N SER A 202 -5.68 -3.40 6.19
CA SER A 202 -5.60 -2.35 5.17
C SER A 202 -6.33 -2.74 3.88
N ILE A 203 -6.18 -3.99 3.43
CA ILE A 203 -6.89 -4.51 2.26
C ILE A 203 -8.39 -4.53 2.49
N LEU A 204 -8.85 -5.07 3.64
CA LEU A 204 -10.26 -5.14 3.97
C LEU A 204 -10.90 -3.75 4.11
N TRP A 205 -10.18 -2.81 4.72
CA TRP A 205 -10.68 -1.44 4.84
C TRP A 205 -10.75 -0.74 3.46
N ALA A 206 -9.71 -0.87 2.66
CA ALA A 206 -9.66 -0.25 1.34
C ALA A 206 -10.70 -0.83 0.37
N SER A 207 -11.09 -2.09 0.54
CA SER A 207 -12.15 -2.75 -0.24
C SER A 207 -13.56 -2.61 0.34
N HIS A 208 -13.75 -1.84 1.42
CA HIS A 208 -15.04 -1.74 2.15
C HIS A 208 -15.57 -3.09 2.67
N SER A 209 -14.66 -4.00 3.06
CA SER A 209 -14.97 -5.38 3.45
C SER A 209 -14.55 -5.68 4.89
N GLU A 210 -14.58 -4.71 5.78
CA GLU A 210 -14.16 -4.85 7.19
C GLU A 210 -14.91 -5.98 7.91
N GLY A 211 -16.17 -6.20 7.57
CA GLY A 211 -17.00 -7.28 8.12
C GLY A 211 -16.53 -8.70 7.78
N GLU A 212 -15.67 -8.84 6.77
CA GLU A 212 -15.12 -10.14 6.37
C GLU A 212 -13.95 -10.60 7.26
N LEU A 213 -13.39 -9.70 8.10
CA LEU A 213 -12.22 -9.99 8.93
C LEU A 213 -12.39 -11.28 9.76
N HIS A 214 -13.55 -11.47 10.38
CA HIS A 214 -13.80 -12.62 11.26
C HIS A 214 -14.26 -13.88 10.54
N LYS A 215 -14.42 -13.81 9.23
CA LYS A 215 -14.95 -14.92 8.45
C LYS A 215 -13.92 -16.00 8.14
N TRP A 216 -12.67 -15.59 7.93
CA TRP A 216 -11.58 -16.47 7.47
C TRP A 216 -10.26 -16.25 8.22
N PHE A 217 -10.25 -15.50 9.30
CA PHE A 217 -9.07 -15.20 10.09
C PHE A 217 -9.05 -15.97 11.42
N SER A 218 -7.86 -16.41 11.80
CA SER A 218 -7.58 -16.85 13.16
C SER A 218 -7.19 -15.66 14.04
N SER A 219 -7.57 -15.71 15.32
CA SER A 219 -7.01 -14.79 16.34
C SER A 219 -5.55 -15.13 16.71
N ASN A 220 -5.07 -16.31 16.31
CA ASN A 220 -3.68 -16.72 16.52
C ASN A 220 -2.89 -16.48 15.26
N TYR A 221 -1.81 -15.68 15.35
CA TYR A 221 -0.95 -15.34 14.22
C TYR A 221 -0.22 -16.53 13.58
N ASN A 222 -0.04 -17.63 14.33
CA ASN A 222 0.60 -18.83 13.84
C ASN A 222 -0.38 -19.79 13.13
N VAL A 223 -1.62 -19.37 12.94
CA VAL A 223 -2.67 -20.20 12.33
C VAL A 223 -3.21 -19.49 11.09
N GLU A 224 -3.03 -20.12 9.94
CA GLU A 224 -3.60 -19.67 8.67
C GLU A 224 -4.91 -20.38 8.37
N VAL A 225 -5.85 -19.67 7.77
CA VAL A 225 -7.13 -20.22 7.33
C VAL A 225 -7.32 -19.96 5.84
N HIS A 226 -7.43 -21.03 5.07
CA HIS A 226 -7.66 -20.98 3.63
C HIS A 226 -9.07 -21.48 3.30
N ALA A 227 -9.88 -20.62 2.72
CA ALA A 227 -11.27 -20.93 2.39
C ALA A 227 -11.42 -21.38 0.92
N TYR A 228 -12.03 -22.52 0.74
CA TYR A 228 -12.45 -23.04 -0.57
C TYR A 228 -13.96 -22.87 -0.71
N VAL A 229 -14.39 -21.63 -0.86
CA VAL A 229 -15.81 -21.21 -0.78
C VAL A 229 -16.70 -22.01 -1.74
N LYS A 230 -16.24 -22.24 -2.97
CA LYS A 230 -16.99 -23.02 -3.97
C LYS A 230 -17.27 -24.46 -3.54
N ASN A 231 -16.43 -25.02 -2.69
CA ASN A 231 -16.53 -26.39 -2.20
C ASN A 231 -17.11 -26.50 -0.78
N GLY A 232 -17.44 -25.37 -0.16
CA GLY A 232 -17.90 -25.31 1.22
C GLY A 232 -16.89 -25.87 2.25
N LYS A 233 -15.59 -25.80 1.93
CA LYS A 233 -14.51 -26.32 2.76
C LYS A 233 -13.53 -25.23 3.16
N TYR A 234 -12.80 -25.47 4.22
CA TYR A 234 -11.65 -24.64 4.63
C TYR A 234 -10.53 -25.54 5.15
N CYS A 235 -9.32 -25.05 5.06
CA CYS A 235 -8.13 -25.67 5.61
C CYS A 235 -7.56 -24.77 6.68
N VAL A 236 -7.15 -25.33 7.79
CA VAL A 236 -6.47 -24.62 8.87
C VAL A 236 -5.06 -25.21 8.97
N VAL A 237 -4.07 -24.35 8.90
CA VAL A 237 -2.66 -24.69 8.97
C VAL A 237 -2.06 -24.01 10.19
N ASN A 238 -1.31 -24.78 10.97
CA ASN A 238 -0.58 -24.31 12.14
C ASN A 238 0.89 -24.67 12.00
#